data_14068215a72026ec49dbb5c846557839
#
_entry.id   14068215a72026ec49dbb5c846557839
#
_cell.length_a   1.000
_cell.length_b   1.000
_cell.length_c   1.000
_cell.angle_alpha   90.00
_cell.angle_beta   90.00
_cell.angle_gamma   90.00
#
_symmetry.space_group_name_H-M   'P 1'
#
loop_
_entity.id
_entity.type
_entity.pdbx_description
1 polymer ?
#
loop_
_entity_poly.entity_id
_entity_poly.type
_entity_poly.pdbx_seq_one_letter_code
_entity_poly.pdbx_strand_id
1 'polypeptide(L)'
;SSGAVSGKVRYQHRETENLTYTTPICVSYPQEKMNFRYLHIRFALAEENLSFITCTFMTAAADIMQFLQENWKEIVNDIKNGTISDEFLVPEDIRKELEPIIKPMPERAEFLKNEFEKGFKGIIPRIWKNMSFLFGIGGGSFKVYTEKMRYYLGNVKIHFSVYSSSEGIFAAPVESESEDMVLIPFSAFYEFRDIENDSEETVTMDKVETGKDYEII
;
A
#
# COMPACT_ATOMS: atom_id res chain seq x y z
N SER A 1 -12.39 11.29 -5.26
CA SER A 1 -11.29 11.89 -4.50
C SER A 1 -11.75 12.10 -3.08
N SER A 2 -11.03 11.60 -2.13
CA SER A 2 -11.26 11.91 -0.72
C SER A 2 -11.08 13.42 -0.54
N GLY A 3 -11.96 14.07 0.23
CA GLY A 3 -11.79 15.48 0.61
C GLY A 3 -10.59 15.73 1.53
N ALA A 4 -9.78 14.70 1.81
CA ALA A 4 -8.60 14.76 2.66
C ALA A 4 -7.52 15.69 2.09
N VAL A 5 -6.84 16.42 2.96
CA VAL A 5 -5.78 17.37 2.59
C VAL A 5 -4.65 16.66 1.83
N SER A 6 -4.24 15.47 2.29
CA SER A 6 -3.22 14.65 1.63
C SER A 6 -3.58 14.31 0.19
N GLY A 7 -4.84 13.97 -0.08
CA GLY A 7 -5.31 13.71 -1.44
C GLY A 7 -5.28 14.95 -2.33
N LYS A 8 -5.57 16.14 -1.78
CA LYS A 8 -5.51 17.42 -2.51
C LYS A 8 -4.07 17.79 -2.86
N VAL A 9 -3.14 17.67 -1.91
CA VAL A 9 -1.71 17.94 -2.12
C VAL A 9 -1.16 17.00 -3.19
N ARG A 10 -1.45 15.72 -3.10
CA ARG A 10 -1.04 14.74 -4.09
C ARG A 10 -1.57 15.08 -5.49
N TYR A 11 -2.84 15.45 -5.60
CA TYR A 11 -3.43 15.85 -6.88
C TYR A 11 -2.78 17.11 -7.49
N GLN A 12 -2.33 18.06 -6.68
CA GLN A 12 -1.59 19.24 -7.14
C GLN A 12 -0.25 18.90 -7.78
N HIS A 13 0.38 17.82 -7.34
CA HIS A 13 1.69 17.33 -7.84
C HIS A 13 1.57 16.13 -8.77
N ARG A 14 0.38 15.80 -9.28
CA ARG A 14 0.11 14.59 -10.06
C ARG A 14 0.99 14.42 -11.30
N GLU A 15 1.47 15.52 -11.89
CA GLU A 15 2.33 15.46 -13.08
C GLU A 15 3.70 14.80 -12.81
N THR A 16 4.15 14.82 -11.57
CA THR A 16 5.39 14.16 -11.15
C THR A 16 5.19 12.71 -10.73
N GLU A 17 3.96 12.24 -10.59
CA GLU A 17 3.66 10.88 -10.13
C GLU A 17 4.17 9.81 -11.10
N ASN A 18 4.15 10.06 -12.40
CA ASN A 18 4.68 9.14 -13.41
C ASN A 18 6.19 8.85 -13.25
N LEU A 19 6.91 9.67 -12.49
CA LEU A 19 8.32 9.43 -12.16
C LEU A 19 8.51 8.44 -10.99
N THR A 20 7.46 8.24 -10.20
CA THR A 20 7.53 7.47 -8.95
C THR A 20 6.62 6.24 -8.96
N TYR A 21 5.46 6.35 -9.62
CA TYR A 21 4.45 5.30 -9.63
C TYR A 21 4.30 4.68 -11.02
N THR A 22 4.08 3.38 -11.07
CA THR A 22 3.83 2.64 -12.32
C THR A 22 2.43 2.91 -12.89
N THR A 23 1.49 3.31 -12.05
CA THR A 23 0.10 3.51 -12.43
C THR A 23 -0.11 4.86 -13.07
N PRO A 24 -0.70 4.93 -14.28
CA PRO A 24 -1.02 6.20 -14.95
C PRO A 24 -1.94 7.12 -14.14
N ILE A 25 -1.84 8.43 -14.39
CA ILE A 25 -2.59 9.46 -13.66
C ILE A 25 -4.11 9.24 -13.78
N CYS A 26 -4.62 8.88 -14.95
CA CYS A 26 -6.05 8.61 -15.16
C CYS A 26 -6.57 7.47 -14.28
N VAL A 27 -5.73 6.51 -13.92
CA VAL A 27 -6.08 5.43 -12.99
C VAL A 27 -5.99 5.89 -11.53
N SER A 28 -4.97 6.69 -11.19
CA SER A 28 -4.77 7.19 -9.82
C SER A 28 -5.85 8.18 -9.38
N TYR A 29 -6.44 8.93 -10.32
CA TYR A 29 -7.44 9.97 -10.06
C TYR A 29 -8.69 9.82 -10.94
N PRO A 30 -9.42 8.72 -10.85
CA PRO A 30 -10.57 8.47 -11.72
C PRO A 30 -11.71 9.43 -11.41
N GLN A 31 -12.43 9.78 -12.45
CA GLN A 31 -13.68 10.54 -12.35
C GLN A 31 -14.88 9.59 -12.17
N GLU A 32 -14.75 8.36 -12.61
CA GLU A 32 -15.79 7.35 -12.60
C GLU A 32 -15.39 6.11 -11.79
N LYS A 33 -16.37 5.26 -11.47
CA LYS A 33 -16.17 4.01 -10.76
C LYS A 33 -15.47 2.99 -11.67
N MET A 34 -14.36 2.41 -11.22
CA MET A 34 -13.62 1.39 -11.95
C MET A 34 -12.99 0.33 -11.04
N ASN A 35 -12.48 -0.75 -11.64
CA ASN A 35 -11.72 -1.77 -10.94
C ASN A 35 -10.26 -1.33 -10.75
N PHE A 36 -10.01 -0.63 -9.65
CA PHE A 36 -8.66 -0.16 -9.27
C PHE A 36 -7.65 -1.28 -9.10
N ARG A 37 -8.04 -2.39 -8.46
CA ARG A 37 -7.15 -3.52 -8.18
C ARG A 37 -6.55 -4.07 -9.45
N TYR A 38 -7.39 -4.26 -10.46
CA TYR A 38 -6.97 -4.76 -11.76
C TYR A 38 -5.94 -3.83 -12.41
N LEU A 39 -6.26 -2.54 -12.54
CA LEU A 39 -5.37 -1.60 -13.22
C LEU A 39 -4.05 -1.38 -12.46
N HIS A 40 -4.10 -1.19 -11.14
CA HIS A 40 -2.88 -1.04 -10.35
C HIS A 40 -1.96 -2.25 -10.47
N ILE A 41 -2.49 -3.45 -10.31
CA ILE A 41 -1.65 -4.65 -10.37
C ILE A 41 -1.16 -4.94 -11.80
N ARG A 42 -1.97 -4.69 -12.82
CA ARG A 42 -1.59 -4.85 -14.21
C ARG A 42 -0.38 -3.98 -14.58
N PHE A 43 -0.40 -2.70 -14.22
CA PHE A 43 0.72 -1.79 -14.46
C PHE A 43 1.94 -2.12 -13.60
N ALA A 44 1.75 -2.52 -12.35
CA ALA A 44 2.85 -2.97 -11.51
C ALA A 44 3.53 -4.23 -12.07
N LEU A 45 2.76 -5.20 -12.57
CA LEU A 45 3.29 -6.43 -13.17
C LEU A 45 4.00 -6.20 -14.49
N ALA A 46 3.59 -5.20 -15.27
CA ALA A 46 4.28 -4.80 -16.49
C ALA A 46 5.66 -4.19 -16.20
N GLU A 47 5.85 -3.56 -15.04
CA GLU A 47 7.15 -3.02 -14.61
C GLU A 47 8.04 -4.13 -14.05
N GLU A 48 9.24 -4.29 -14.61
CA GLU A 48 10.20 -5.32 -14.18
C GLU A 48 11.04 -4.87 -13.00
N ASN A 49 11.30 -3.56 -12.90
CA ASN A 49 12.22 -2.95 -11.94
C ASN A 49 11.52 -2.30 -10.75
N LEU A 50 10.33 -2.78 -10.38
CA LEU A 50 9.62 -2.27 -9.22
C LEU A 50 10.50 -2.43 -7.97
N SER A 51 10.75 -1.33 -7.27
CA SER A 51 11.68 -1.29 -6.14
C SER A 51 11.00 -1.15 -4.78
N PHE A 52 9.78 -0.66 -4.73
CA PHE A 52 8.98 -0.58 -3.51
C PHE A 52 7.48 -0.56 -3.81
N ILE A 53 6.70 -0.91 -2.81
CA ILE A 53 5.24 -0.81 -2.83
C ILE A 53 4.82 0.11 -1.68
N THR A 54 3.90 1.02 -1.93
CA THR A 54 3.29 1.85 -0.89
C THR A 54 1.79 1.64 -0.83
N CYS A 55 1.26 1.60 0.37
CA CYS A 55 -0.18 1.62 0.62
C CYS A 55 -0.49 2.47 1.86
N THR A 56 -1.68 3.05 1.93
CA THR A 56 -2.10 3.73 3.16
C THR A 56 -2.28 2.71 4.28
N PHE A 57 -3.01 1.64 4.01
CA PHE A 57 -3.26 0.56 4.97
C PHE A 57 -2.89 -0.79 4.36
N MET A 58 -2.36 -1.70 5.17
CA MET A 58 -2.01 -3.07 4.75
C MET A 58 -3.20 -3.86 4.21
N THR A 59 -4.43 -3.47 4.57
CA THR A 59 -5.66 -4.03 3.98
C THR A 59 -5.68 -3.88 2.45
N ALA A 60 -5.30 -2.70 1.93
CA ALA A 60 -5.29 -2.45 0.49
C ALA A 60 -4.25 -3.31 -0.24
N ALA A 61 -3.05 -3.46 0.33
CA ALA A 61 -2.02 -4.32 -0.23
C ALA A 61 -2.45 -5.79 -0.23
N ALA A 62 -3.02 -6.27 0.88
CA ALA A 62 -3.52 -7.64 0.98
C ALA A 62 -4.68 -7.92 0.02
N ASP A 63 -5.60 -6.96 -0.16
CA ASP A 63 -6.72 -7.06 -1.10
C ASP A 63 -6.24 -7.14 -2.56
N ILE A 64 -5.25 -6.32 -2.93
CA ILE A 64 -4.65 -6.37 -4.28
C ILE A 64 -3.92 -7.71 -4.52
N MET A 65 -3.19 -8.21 -3.54
CA MET A 65 -2.48 -9.49 -3.68
C MET A 65 -3.43 -10.68 -3.75
N GLN A 66 -4.52 -10.66 -2.98
CA GLN A 66 -5.58 -11.66 -3.08
C GLN A 66 -6.25 -11.59 -4.46
N PHE A 67 -6.61 -10.41 -4.92
CA PHE A 67 -7.17 -10.20 -6.26
C PHE A 67 -6.24 -10.73 -7.36
N LEU A 68 -4.94 -10.48 -7.26
CA LEU A 68 -3.94 -11.03 -8.17
C LEU A 68 -3.96 -12.56 -8.16
N GLN A 69 -3.96 -13.17 -6.98
CA GLN A 69 -3.97 -14.62 -6.84
C GLN A 69 -5.21 -15.29 -7.47
N GLU A 70 -6.35 -14.61 -7.42
CA GLU A 70 -7.60 -15.08 -7.99
C GLU A 70 -7.67 -14.89 -9.51
N ASN A 71 -7.05 -13.82 -10.05
CA ASN A 71 -7.25 -13.37 -11.43
C ASN A 71 -5.95 -13.34 -12.28
N TRP A 72 -4.85 -13.90 -11.80
CA TRP A 72 -3.54 -13.78 -12.46
C TRP A 72 -3.50 -14.25 -13.92
N LYS A 73 -4.29 -15.26 -14.27
CA LYS A 73 -4.31 -15.82 -15.64
C LYS A 73 -4.80 -14.79 -16.64
N GLU A 74 -5.87 -14.09 -16.31
CA GLU A 74 -6.43 -13.04 -17.16
C GLU A 74 -5.48 -11.85 -17.25
N ILE A 75 -4.93 -11.42 -16.10
CA ILE A 75 -3.99 -10.28 -16.06
C ILE A 75 -2.73 -10.58 -16.86
N VAL A 76 -2.19 -11.79 -16.79
CA VAL A 76 -1.03 -12.22 -17.58
C VAL A 76 -1.35 -12.26 -19.07
N ASN A 77 -2.56 -12.72 -19.44
CA ASN A 77 -3.02 -12.71 -20.83
C ASN A 77 -3.11 -11.27 -21.40
N ASP A 78 -3.61 -10.33 -20.60
CA ASP A 78 -3.65 -8.92 -20.96
C ASP A 78 -2.26 -8.30 -21.13
N ILE A 79 -1.31 -8.65 -20.27
CA ILE A 79 0.09 -8.21 -20.40
C ILE A 79 0.70 -8.78 -21.66
N LYS A 80 0.45 -10.06 -21.94
CA LYS A 80 0.94 -10.74 -23.15
C LYS A 80 0.51 -10.04 -24.43
N ASN A 81 -0.79 -9.70 -24.51
CA ASN A 81 -1.42 -9.19 -25.72
C ASN A 81 -1.43 -7.65 -25.79
N GLY A 82 -1.10 -6.95 -24.72
CA GLY A 82 -1.22 -5.49 -24.65
C GLY A 82 -2.69 -5.04 -24.66
N THR A 83 -3.54 -5.71 -23.88
CA THR A 83 -4.99 -5.46 -23.82
C THR A 83 -5.45 -5.05 -22.43
N ILE A 84 -6.70 -4.62 -22.33
CA ILE A 84 -7.45 -4.44 -21.10
C ILE A 84 -8.67 -5.35 -21.17
N SER A 85 -8.77 -6.32 -20.26
CA SER A 85 -9.88 -7.26 -20.23
C SER A 85 -11.23 -6.56 -20.05
N ASP A 86 -12.25 -7.12 -20.70
CA ASP A 86 -13.64 -6.69 -20.54
C ASP A 86 -14.32 -7.30 -19.31
N GLU A 87 -13.67 -8.28 -18.66
CA GLU A 87 -14.17 -8.87 -17.41
C GLU A 87 -14.10 -7.89 -16.23
N PHE A 88 -13.23 -6.87 -16.33
CA PHE A 88 -13.06 -5.87 -15.29
C PHE A 88 -13.65 -4.53 -15.71
N LEU A 89 -14.39 -3.93 -14.79
CA LEU A 89 -14.98 -2.62 -15.04
C LEU A 89 -13.89 -1.56 -15.24
N VAL A 90 -13.71 -1.12 -16.48
CA VAL A 90 -12.83 -0.01 -16.86
C VAL A 90 -13.63 0.89 -17.81
N PRO A 91 -13.90 2.15 -17.45
CA PRO A 91 -14.61 3.09 -18.29
C PRO A 91 -13.96 3.29 -19.66
N GLU A 92 -14.76 3.57 -20.67
CA GLU A 92 -14.31 3.66 -22.06
C GLU A 92 -13.32 4.84 -22.31
N ASP A 93 -13.53 5.95 -21.62
CA ASP A 93 -12.61 7.10 -21.63
C ASP A 93 -11.23 6.73 -21.06
N ILE A 94 -11.20 5.98 -19.96
CA ILE A 94 -9.96 5.47 -19.35
C ILE A 94 -9.29 4.46 -20.29
N ARG A 95 -10.05 3.55 -20.93
CA ARG A 95 -9.48 2.62 -21.93
C ARG A 95 -8.77 3.37 -23.04
N LYS A 96 -9.40 4.40 -23.61
CA LYS A 96 -8.82 5.24 -24.67
C LYS A 96 -7.55 5.97 -24.24
N GLU A 97 -7.47 6.42 -22.99
CA GLU A 97 -6.25 7.02 -22.46
C GLU A 97 -5.13 6.00 -22.25
N LEU A 98 -5.47 4.75 -21.93
CA LEU A 98 -4.51 3.68 -21.66
C LEU A 98 -3.99 2.97 -22.93
N GLU A 99 -4.80 2.86 -23.99
CA GLU A 99 -4.44 2.17 -25.25
C GLU A 99 -3.07 2.59 -25.82
N PRO A 100 -2.71 3.90 -25.92
CA PRO A 100 -1.44 4.30 -26.52
C PRO A 100 -0.20 3.94 -25.66
N ILE A 101 -0.37 3.69 -24.37
CA ILE A 101 0.72 3.37 -23.44
C ILE A 101 0.85 1.88 -23.16
N ILE A 102 -0.21 1.12 -23.40
CA ILE A 102 -0.21 -0.34 -23.21
C ILE A 102 0.39 -1.02 -24.46
N LYS A 103 1.36 -1.90 -24.24
CA LYS A 103 2.01 -2.65 -25.31
C LYS A 103 2.02 -4.14 -24.98
N PRO A 104 2.01 -5.02 -26.00
CA PRO A 104 2.24 -6.45 -25.80
C PRO A 104 3.62 -6.71 -25.15
N MET A 105 3.64 -7.57 -24.13
CA MET A 105 4.86 -7.95 -23.41
C MET A 105 4.90 -9.49 -23.25
N PRO A 106 5.07 -10.25 -24.33
CA PRO A 106 4.95 -11.72 -24.28
C PRO A 106 6.02 -12.38 -23.39
N GLU A 107 7.26 -11.86 -23.39
CA GLU A 107 8.34 -12.42 -22.56
C GLU A 107 8.08 -12.19 -21.08
N ARG A 108 7.64 -10.98 -20.70
CA ARG A 108 7.25 -10.66 -19.32
C ARG A 108 6.07 -11.52 -18.87
N ALA A 109 5.08 -11.67 -19.71
CA ALA A 109 3.90 -12.51 -19.44
C ALA A 109 4.27 -13.99 -19.21
N GLU A 110 5.15 -14.55 -20.02
CA GLU A 110 5.61 -15.93 -19.85
C GLU A 110 6.42 -16.09 -18.55
N PHE A 111 7.28 -15.13 -18.23
CA PHE A 111 7.99 -15.12 -16.95
C PHE A 111 7.03 -15.10 -15.76
N LEU A 112 6.05 -14.19 -15.76
CA LEU A 112 5.05 -14.07 -14.71
C LEU A 112 4.22 -15.34 -14.54
N LYS A 113 3.76 -15.93 -15.64
CA LYS A 113 3.03 -17.19 -15.65
C LYS A 113 3.83 -18.29 -14.95
N ASN A 114 5.09 -18.48 -15.35
CA ASN A 114 5.95 -19.50 -14.77
C ASN A 114 6.17 -19.29 -13.26
N GLU A 115 6.22 -18.03 -12.79
CA GLU A 115 6.33 -17.74 -11.37
C GLU A 115 5.02 -17.98 -10.59
N PHE A 116 3.87 -17.62 -11.16
CA PHE A 116 2.57 -17.82 -10.53
C PHE A 116 2.18 -19.30 -10.44
N GLU A 117 2.54 -20.11 -11.42
CA GLU A 117 2.33 -21.57 -11.41
C GLU A 117 3.06 -22.28 -10.25
N LYS A 118 4.14 -21.70 -9.73
CA LYS A 118 4.86 -22.18 -8.55
C LYS A 118 4.14 -21.82 -7.22
N GLY A 119 3.03 -21.07 -7.29
CA GLY A 119 2.29 -20.56 -6.12
C GLY A 119 2.76 -19.20 -5.64
N PHE A 120 2.03 -18.64 -4.68
CA PHE A 120 2.12 -17.24 -4.28
C PHE A 120 2.99 -16.98 -3.03
N LYS A 121 3.46 -18.00 -2.34
CA LYS A 121 4.36 -17.81 -1.20
C LYS A 121 5.68 -17.17 -1.66
N GLY A 122 6.01 -16.00 -1.09
CA GLY A 122 7.20 -15.24 -1.45
C GLY A 122 7.21 -14.78 -2.92
N ILE A 123 6.05 -14.53 -3.50
CA ILE A 123 5.93 -14.18 -4.92
C ILE A 123 6.55 -12.81 -5.25
N ILE A 124 6.44 -11.84 -4.35
CA ILE A 124 6.89 -10.46 -4.60
C ILE A 124 8.37 -10.38 -5.00
N PRO A 125 9.35 -10.91 -4.23
CA PRO A 125 10.75 -10.87 -4.65
C PRO A 125 11.08 -11.80 -5.83
N ARG A 126 10.20 -12.74 -6.18
CA ARG A 126 10.40 -13.59 -7.35
C ARG A 126 10.07 -12.86 -8.65
N ILE A 127 9.03 -12.02 -8.65
CA ILE A 127 8.58 -11.27 -9.84
C ILE A 127 9.22 -9.88 -9.95
N TRP A 128 9.71 -9.32 -8.83
CA TRP A 128 10.41 -8.02 -8.76
C TRP A 128 11.71 -8.18 -7.98
N LYS A 129 12.79 -8.44 -8.69
CA LYS A 129 14.11 -8.73 -8.10
C LYS A 129 14.71 -7.56 -7.33
N ASN A 130 14.30 -6.33 -7.67
CA ASN A 130 14.79 -5.10 -7.05
C ASN A 130 13.90 -4.62 -5.90
N MET A 131 12.90 -5.41 -5.50
CA MET A 131 11.97 -5.05 -4.44
C MET A 131 12.70 -4.93 -3.10
N SER A 132 12.68 -3.74 -2.53
CA SER A 132 13.37 -3.40 -1.29
C SER A 132 12.46 -3.43 -0.08
N PHE A 133 11.25 -2.86 -0.20
CA PHE A 133 10.32 -2.78 0.93
C PHE A 133 8.86 -2.58 0.50
N LEU A 134 7.96 -2.89 1.42
CA LEU A 134 6.57 -2.45 1.44
C LEU A 134 6.41 -1.41 2.54
N PHE A 135 5.82 -0.26 2.22
CA PHE A 135 5.55 0.81 3.17
C PHE A 135 4.05 1.02 3.39
N GLY A 136 3.62 1.12 4.65
CA GLY A 136 2.22 1.41 4.98
C GLY A 136 1.88 1.29 6.45
N ILE A 137 0.61 1.56 6.79
CA ILE A 137 0.08 1.39 8.14
C ILE A 137 -0.33 -0.06 8.34
N GLY A 138 0.32 -0.76 9.27
CA GLY A 138 0.14 -2.20 9.47
C GLY A 138 0.08 -2.68 10.92
N GLY A 139 0.28 -1.78 11.90
CA GLY A 139 0.18 -2.09 13.32
C GLY A 139 -1.25 -2.10 13.87
N GLY A 140 -1.40 -2.46 15.13
CA GLY A 140 -2.70 -2.48 15.81
C GLY A 140 -3.72 -3.36 15.11
N SER A 141 -4.88 -2.81 14.81
CA SER A 141 -5.99 -3.52 14.14
C SER A 141 -5.64 -4.05 12.74
N PHE A 142 -4.57 -3.56 12.12
CA PHE A 142 -4.13 -3.98 10.79
C PHE A 142 -3.13 -5.14 10.81
N LYS A 143 -2.69 -5.61 11.97
CA LYS A 143 -1.67 -6.66 12.14
C LYS A 143 -2.01 -7.94 11.38
N VAL A 144 -3.27 -8.35 11.36
CA VAL A 144 -3.73 -9.54 10.62
C VAL A 144 -3.44 -9.43 9.11
N TYR A 145 -3.51 -8.23 8.55
CA TYR A 145 -3.20 -7.99 7.13
C TYR A 145 -1.70 -7.90 6.88
N THR A 146 -0.95 -7.40 7.84
CA THR A 146 0.53 -7.43 7.83
C THR A 146 1.01 -8.86 7.76
N GLU A 147 0.46 -9.78 8.57
CA GLU A 147 0.79 -11.21 8.51
C GLU A 147 0.39 -11.86 7.18
N LYS A 148 -0.76 -11.50 6.62
CA LYS A 148 -1.13 -11.94 5.26
C LYS A 148 -0.11 -11.47 4.21
N MET A 149 0.38 -10.22 4.33
CA MET A 149 1.36 -9.70 3.40
C MET A 149 2.72 -10.37 3.53
N ARG A 150 3.14 -10.80 4.74
CA ARG A 150 4.38 -11.58 4.92
C ARG A 150 4.39 -12.87 4.10
N TYR A 151 3.23 -13.50 3.87
CA TYR A 151 3.13 -14.66 2.98
C TYR A 151 3.59 -14.34 1.55
N TYR A 152 3.22 -13.18 1.01
CA TYR A 152 3.59 -12.75 -0.35
C TYR A 152 4.97 -12.12 -0.42
N LEU A 153 5.39 -11.43 0.62
CA LEU A 153 6.65 -10.66 0.68
C LEU A 153 7.89 -11.55 0.81
N GLY A 154 7.77 -12.72 1.42
CA GLY A 154 8.94 -13.54 1.71
C GLY A 154 9.92 -12.80 2.64
N ASN A 155 11.09 -12.42 2.12
CA ASN A 155 12.13 -11.71 2.85
C ASN A 155 12.13 -10.18 2.61
N VAL A 156 11.19 -9.66 1.85
CA VAL A 156 11.05 -8.22 1.63
C VAL A 156 10.58 -7.54 2.92
N LYS A 157 11.23 -6.45 3.28
CA LYS A 157 10.97 -5.72 4.53
C LYS A 157 9.64 -4.97 4.50
N ILE A 158 9.05 -4.80 5.67
CA ILE A 158 7.90 -3.91 5.88
C ILE A 158 8.39 -2.70 6.66
N HIS A 159 8.21 -1.51 6.10
CA HIS A 159 8.46 -0.25 6.80
C HIS A 159 7.11 0.33 7.21
N PHE A 160 6.89 0.43 8.50
CA PHE A 160 5.66 0.99 9.03
C PHE A 160 5.64 2.51 8.90
N SER A 161 4.46 3.05 8.62
CA SER A 161 4.22 4.48 8.58
C SER A 161 4.19 5.08 10.00
N VAL A 162 4.23 6.39 10.06
CA VAL A 162 4.07 7.16 11.31
C VAL A 162 2.67 6.98 11.92
N TYR A 163 2.55 7.16 13.22
CA TYR A 163 1.26 7.32 13.90
C TYR A 163 0.78 8.76 13.72
N SER A 164 -0.34 8.93 13.05
CA SER A 164 -0.84 10.25 12.66
C SER A 164 -2.36 10.28 12.51
N SER A 165 -2.91 11.48 12.65
CA SER A 165 -4.29 11.80 12.29
C SER A 165 -4.33 13.00 11.34
N SER A 166 -5.52 13.56 11.09
CA SER A 166 -5.66 14.81 10.31
C SER A 166 -5.02 16.02 11.00
N GLU A 167 -4.86 15.96 12.32
CA GLU A 167 -4.36 17.03 13.18
C GLU A 167 -2.82 17.07 13.22
N GLY A 168 -2.15 15.93 12.99
CA GLY A 168 -0.69 15.90 13.04
C GLY A 168 -0.06 14.50 12.97
N ILE A 169 1.27 14.49 13.09
CA ILE A 169 2.09 13.29 13.22
C ILE A 169 2.53 13.19 14.67
N PHE A 170 2.17 12.13 15.37
CA PHE A 170 2.36 12.00 16.81
C PHE A 170 3.51 11.08 17.19
N ALA A 171 3.76 10.03 16.40
CA ALA A 171 4.87 9.12 16.66
C ALA A 171 5.47 8.57 15.36
N ALA A 172 6.70 8.11 15.44
CA ALA A 172 7.42 7.46 14.36
C ALA A 172 8.01 6.13 14.84
N PRO A 173 8.15 5.13 13.94
CA PRO A 173 8.81 3.87 14.27
C PRO A 173 10.23 4.10 14.79
N VAL A 174 10.64 3.34 15.82
CA VAL A 174 12.01 3.42 16.39
C VAL A 174 13.04 2.96 15.38
N GLU A 175 12.69 1.97 14.56
CA GLU A 175 13.56 1.42 13.53
C GLU A 175 12.73 0.77 12.41
N SER A 176 13.42 0.39 11.33
CA SER A 176 12.83 -0.36 10.23
C SER A 176 12.22 -1.67 10.72
N GLU A 177 11.00 -1.98 10.29
CA GLU A 177 10.23 -3.18 10.65
C GLU A 177 9.71 -3.22 12.11
N SER A 178 9.97 -2.18 12.91
CA SER A 178 9.42 -2.08 14.27
C SER A 178 7.98 -1.58 14.26
N GLU A 179 7.12 -2.22 15.04
CA GLU A 179 5.80 -1.69 15.40
C GLU A 179 5.90 -0.71 16.58
N ASP A 180 7.02 -0.73 17.32
CA ASP A 180 7.26 0.20 18.42
C ASP A 180 7.53 1.59 17.89
N MET A 181 6.95 2.58 18.55
CA MET A 181 7.01 3.97 18.10
C MET A 181 7.52 4.89 19.20
N VAL A 182 8.23 5.91 18.81
CA VAL A 182 8.61 7.02 19.68
C VAL A 182 7.67 8.18 19.43
N LEU A 183 7.06 8.71 20.51
CA LEU A 183 6.27 9.93 20.47
C LEU A 183 7.14 11.12 20.06
N ILE A 184 6.58 12.02 19.27
CA ILE A 184 7.22 13.27 18.84
C ILE A 184 6.76 14.37 19.82
N PRO A 185 7.55 14.74 20.83
CA PRO A 185 7.08 15.54 21.95
C PRO A 185 6.71 16.98 21.58
N PHE A 186 7.12 17.44 20.39
CA PHE A 186 6.86 18.80 19.91
C PHE A 186 5.67 18.91 18.96
N SER A 187 5.04 17.78 18.61
CA SER A 187 3.94 17.77 17.62
C SER A 187 2.58 18.06 18.26
N ALA A 188 2.41 17.73 19.54
CA ALA A 188 1.18 17.94 20.29
C ALA A 188 1.47 18.05 21.80
N PHE A 189 0.50 18.54 22.55
CA PHE A 189 0.46 18.36 24.00
C PHE A 189 -0.23 17.02 24.27
N TYR A 190 0.45 16.12 24.98
CA TYR A 190 -0.04 14.78 25.26
C TYR A 190 -0.48 14.66 26.71
N GLU A 191 -1.67 14.12 26.90
CA GLU A 191 -2.17 13.66 28.18
C GLU A 191 -2.39 12.13 28.08
N PHE A 192 -2.16 11.44 29.19
CA PHE A 192 -2.22 9.99 29.28
C PHE A 192 -3.20 9.61 30.38
N ARG A 193 -4.19 8.80 30.01
CA ARG A 193 -5.15 8.21 30.94
C ARG A 193 -4.77 6.78 31.22
N ASP A 194 -4.55 6.43 32.50
CA ASP A 194 -4.29 5.05 32.91
C ASP A 194 -5.57 4.22 32.72
N ILE A 195 -5.49 3.20 31.86
CA ILE A 195 -6.65 2.36 31.49
C ILE A 195 -6.97 1.30 32.54
N GLU A 196 -6.06 1.01 33.47
CA GLU A 196 -6.28 0.06 34.57
C GLU A 196 -7.02 0.70 35.72
N ASN A 197 -6.89 2.01 35.89
CA ASN A 197 -7.61 2.79 36.91
C ASN A 197 -8.79 3.48 36.22
N ASP A 198 -10.00 3.16 36.57
CA ASP A 198 -11.24 3.76 36.06
C ASP A 198 -11.36 5.27 36.46
N SER A 199 -10.26 6.00 36.34
CA SER A 199 -10.11 7.42 36.68
C SER A 199 -10.13 8.25 35.39
N GLU A 200 -10.88 9.35 35.42
CA GLU A 200 -10.86 10.35 34.35
C GLU A 200 -9.61 11.27 34.46
N GLU A 201 -8.78 11.10 35.49
CA GLU A 201 -7.57 11.92 35.67
C GLU A 201 -6.49 11.52 34.63
N THR A 202 -5.90 12.51 34.01
CA THR A 202 -4.80 12.36 33.06
C THR A 202 -3.47 12.76 33.72
N VAL A 203 -2.39 12.19 33.19
CA VAL A 203 -1.03 12.56 33.55
C VAL A 203 -0.27 13.07 32.33
N THR A 204 0.72 13.90 32.55
CA THR A 204 1.65 14.37 31.50
C THR A 204 2.76 13.36 31.23
N MET A 205 3.42 13.48 30.09
CA MET A 205 4.45 12.54 29.63
C MET A 205 5.56 12.25 30.66
N ASP A 206 5.93 13.22 31.45
CA ASP A 206 6.96 13.10 32.51
C ASP A 206 6.52 12.26 33.71
N LYS A 207 5.24 11.90 33.79
CA LYS A 207 4.65 11.10 34.87
C LYS A 207 4.19 9.71 34.43
N VAL A 208 4.38 9.39 33.16
CA VAL A 208 4.08 8.05 32.62
C VAL A 208 5.05 7.03 33.20
N GLU A 209 4.54 5.90 33.67
CA GLU A 209 5.31 4.82 34.26
C GLU A 209 5.48 3.67 33.26
N THR A 210 6.70 3.17 33.15
CA THR A 210 7.00 2.00 32.29
C THR A 210 6.25 0.76 32.77
N GLY A 211 5.63 0.04 31.81
CA GLY A 211 4.90 -1.20 32.06
C GLY A 211 3.43 -1.02 32.41
N LYS A 212 2.93 0.20 32.39
CA LYS A 212 1.49 0.48 32.44
C LYS A 212 0.95 0.80 31.08
N ASP A 213 -0.32 0.49 30.87
CA ASP A 213 -1.06 0.81 29.66
C ASP A 213 -1.82 2.14 29.81
N TYR A 214 -1.67 3.01 28.82
CA TYR A 214 -2.28 4.32 28.80
C TYR A 214 -3.05 4.57 27.50
N GLU A 215 -4.17 5.25 27.60
CA GLU A 215 -4.81 5.90 26.46
C GLU A 215 -4.22 7.31 26.29
N ILE A 216 -3.86 7.65 25.05
CA ILE A 216 -3.40 9.02 24.69
C ILE A 216 -4.63 9.87 24.41
N ILE A 217 -4.73 11.00 25.08
CA ILE A 217 -5.81 11.98 24.96
C ILE A 217 -5.33 13.20 24.16
#